data_77aaf085d567508fa4d845e3cf994266
#
_entry.id   77aaf085d567508fa4d845e3cf994266
#
_cell.length_a   1.000
_cell.length_b   1.000
_cell.length_c   1.000
_cell.angle_alpha   90.00
_cell.angle_beta   90.00
_cell.angle_gamma   90.00
#
_symmetry.space_group_name_H-M   'P 1'
#
loop_
_entity.id
_entity.type
_entity.pdbx_description
1 polymer ?
#
loop_
_entity_poly.entity_id
_entity_poly.type
_entity_poly.pdbx_seq_one_letter_code
_entity_poly.pdbx_strand_id
1 'polypeptide(L)'
;ELYRELTQDIMGLNVVGMFGFPMPSQPFGWFKDADVTSVQDIQGLKYRTVGLAADLLQEMGMAVAQLPGGEIVPAMERGVIDAFEFNNPSSDSDFGAQDVAKNYYLGSYHQASESFEWLFNRDMLESLDDDLQAILIHAVEAASTSNTASALDRYSADLQSLQTESGVTVHRTSDEILAAQLEAWSTLIPTLEEDSFMRRVMESQKEWVERTVFYELMNQPDLQLAYDHFFPGRLNM
;
A
#
# COMPACT_ATOMS: atom_id res chain seq x y z
N GLU A 1 20.27 2.81 -7.49
CA GLU A 1 21.45 1.92 -7.41
C GLU A 1 21.08 0.56 -6.82
N LEU A 2 20.60 0.48 -5.58
CA LEU A 2 20.28 -0.79 -4.92
C LEU A 2 19.29 -1.66 -5.71
N TYR A 3 18.25 -1.06 -6.31
CA TYR A 3 17.30 -1.81 -7.12
C TYR A 3 17.94 -2.45 -8.36
N ARG A 4 18.83 -1.74 -9.02
CA ARG A 4 19.60 -2.29 -10.15
C ARG A 4 20.55 -3.41 -9.70
N GLU A 5 21.25 -3.23 -8.59
CA GLU A 5 22.08 -4.27 -7.99
C GLU A 5 21.26 -5.53 -7.70
N LEU A 6 20.07 -5.37 -7.09
CA LEU A 6 19.17 -6.49 -6.83
C LEU A 6 18.79 -7.23 -8.12
N THR A 7 18.26 -6.50 -9.09
CA THR A 7 17.68 -7.13 -10.29
C THR A 7 18.74 -7.67 -11.25
N GLN A 8 19.81 -6.90 -11.48
CA GLN A 8 20.81 -7.27 -12.49
C GLN A 8 21.98 -8.10 -11.93
N ASP A 9 22.51 -7.72 -10.76
CA ASP A 9 23.73 -8.34 -10.24
C ASP A 9 23.41 -9.56 -9.33
N ILE A 10 22.39 -9.46 -8.47
CA ILE A 10 22.03 -10.54 -7.54
C ILE A 10 21.08 -11.54 -8.21
N MET A 11 20.01 -11.09 -8.83
CA MET A 11 19.02 -11.95 -9.48
C MET A 11 19.41 -12.35 -10.90
N GLY A 12 20.38 -11.68 -11.54
CA GLY A 12 20.84 -11.98 -12.89
C GLY A 12 19.79 -11.74 -13.99
N LEU A 13 18.84 -10.82 -13.76
CA LEU A 13 17.76 -10.54 -14.71
C LEU A 13 18.24 -9.59 -15.82
N ASN A 14 17.80 -9.85 -17.03
CA ASN A 14 18.08 -8.98 -18.18
C ASN A 14 17.04 -7.83 -18.27
N VAL A 15 16.97 -7.01 -17.21
CA VAL A 15 15.98 -5.93 -17.10
C VAL A 15 16.63 -4.60 -16.70
N VAL A 16 15.98 -3.52 -17.11
CA VAL A 16 16.14 -2.18 -16.54
C VAL A 16 14.81 -1.80 -15.93
N GLY A 17 14.81 -1.62 -14.60
CA GLY A 17 13.62 -1.25 -13.85
C GLY A 17 13.67 0.20 -13.38
N MET A 18 12.53 0.87 -13.45
CA MET A 18 12.33 2.22 -12.93
C MET A 18 11.05 2.24 -12.08
N PHE A 19 11.14 2.82 -10.88
CA PHE A 19 9.95 3.06 -10.07
C PHE A 19 9.10 4.18 -10.68
N GLY A 20 7.81 3.99 -10.64
CA GLY A 20 6.85 4.98 -11.10
C GLY A 20 5.49 4.81 -10.42
N PHE A 21 4.58 5.72 -10.70
CA PHE A 21 3.23 5.72 -10.14
C PHE A 21 3.21 5.57 -8.61
N PRO A 22 3.86 6.50 -7.86
CA PRO A 22 3.74 6.49 -6.41
C PRO A 22 2.26 6.66 -6.04
N MET A 23 1.79 5.82 -5.13
CA MET A 23 0.41 5.80 -4.67
C MET A 23 0.33 6.17 -3.20
N PRO A 24 -0.83 6.68 -2.75
CA PRO A 24 -1.13 6.83 -1.33
C PRO A 24 -0.98 5.50 -0.56
N SER A 25 -0.91 5.61 0.77
CA SER A 25 -0.95 4.44 1.65
C SER A 25 -2.11 3.51 1.31
N GLN A 26 -1.84 2.21 1.26
CA GLN A 26 -2.89 1.22 1.08
C GLN A 26 -3.85 1.22 2.28
N PRO A 27 -5.14 0.97 2.02
CA PRO A 27 -6.11 0.70 3.07
C PRO A 27 -5.73 -0.52 3.90
N PHE A 28 -6.10 -0.52 5.18
CA PHE A 28 -6.01 -1.76 5.98
C PHE A 28 -6.90 -2.84 5.39
N GLY A 29 -7.97 -2.46 4.69
CA GLY A 29 -8.69 -3.32 3.77
C GLY A 29 -10.17 -3.50 4.10
N TRP A 30 -10.72 -4.57 3.56
CA TRP A 30 -12.13 -4.91 3.57
C TRP A 30 -12.42 -6.01 4.57
N PHE A 31 -13.46 -5.80 5.40
CA PHE A 31 -13.88 -6.74 6.43
C PHE A 31 -15.36 -7.10 6.22
N LYS A 32 -15.66 -8.39 6.29
CA LYS A 32 -17.02 -8.91 6.09
C LYS A 32 -17.96 -8.49 7.21
N ASP A 33 -17.51 -8.74 8.43
CA ASP A 33 -18.27 -8.43 9.64
C ASP A 33 -17.43 -7.50 10.51
N ALA A 34 -17.95 -6.40 10.85
CA ALA A 34 -17.41 -5.62 11.69
C ALA A 34 -16.81 -4.61 12.38
N ASP A 35 -16.96 -4.34 13.54
CA ASP A 35 -16.22 -3.36 14.37
C ASP A 35 -14.79 -3.86 14.69
N VAL A 36 -13.83 -3.54 13.81
CA VAL A 36 -12.40 -3.83 14.03
C VAL A 36 -11.77 -2.61 14.66
N THR A 37 -11.83 -2.52 15.98
CA THR A 37 -11.38 -1.35 16.75
C THR A 37 -10.17 -1.63 17.64
N SER A 38 -9.92 -2.90 17.94
CA SER A 38 -8.85 -3.34 18.84
C SER A 38 -8.03 -4.49 18.26
N VAL A 39 -6.86 -4.74 18.84
CA VAL A 39 -6.03 -5.91 18.49
C VAL A 39 -6.77 -7.23 18.79
N GLN A 40 -7.67 -7.25 19.77
CA GLN A 40 -8.44 -8.44 20.10
C GLN A 40 -9.41 -8.82 18.97
N ASP A 41 -9.96 -7.85 18.24
CA ASP A 41 -10.93 -8.08 17.16
C ASP A 41 -10.30 -8.75 15.94
N ILE A 42 -8.99 -8.64 15.78
CA ILE A 42 -8.25 -9.24 14.65
C ILE A 42 -7.61 -10.59 14.98
N GLN A 43 -7.68 -11.06 16.23
CA GLN A 43 -7.06 -12.33 16.62
C GLN A 43 -7.70 -13.52 15.92
N GLY A 44 -6.88 -14.27 15.17
CA GLY A 44 -7.32 -15.45 14.42
C GLY A 44 -8.19 -15.13 13.20
N LEU A 45 -8.41 -13.85 12.86
CA LEU A 45 -9.17 -13.44 11.69
C LEU A 45 -8.47 -13.98 10.42
N LYS A 46 -9.22 -14.62 9.55
CA LYS A 46 -8.67 -15.13 8.27
C LYS A 46 -8.55 -13.98 7.29
N TYR A 47 -7.33 -13.53 7.12
CA TYR A 47 -7.04 -12.33 6.35
C TYR A 47 -6.18 -12.64 5.13
N ARG A 48 -6.58 -12.12 3.95
CA ARG A 48 -5.77 -12.24 2.74
C ARG A 48 -4.87 -11.02 2.59
N THR A 49 -3.58 -11.27 2.46
CA THR A 49 -2.56 -10.31 2.03
C THR A 49 -1.43 -11.03 1.33
N VAL A 50 -0.39 -10.29 0.91
CA VAL A 50 0.80 -10.83 0.23
C VAL A 50 2.07 -10.12 0.71
N GLY A 51 3.23 -10.71 0.40
CA GLY A 51 4.53 -10.11 0.69
C GLY A 51 4.80 -9.94 2.19
N LEU A 52 5.56 -8.91 2.56
CA LEU A 52 5.95 -8.62 3.95
C LEU A 52 4.76 -8.28 4.85
N ALA A 53 3.65 -7.83 4.28
CA ALA A 53 2.43 -7.61 5.04
C ALA A 53 1.87 -8.92 5.64
N ALA A 54 2.15 -10.07 4.99
CA ALA A 54 1.76 -11.37 5.53
C ALA A 54 2.48 -11.67 6.86
N ASP A 55 3.78 -11.43 6.91
CA ASP A 55 4.58 -11.63 8.12
C ASP A 55 4.13 -10.67 9.24
N LEU A 56 3.89 -9.40 8.89
CA LEU A 56 3.40 -8.39 9.82
C LEU A 56 2.07 -8.79 10.47
N LEU A 57 1.09 -9.18 9.67
CA LEU A 57 -0.25 -9.49 10.16
C LEU A 57 -0.29 -10.84 10.89
N GLN A 58 0.60 -11.78 10.55
CA GLN A 58 0.79 -13.01 11.33
C GLN A 58 1.39 -12.70 12.72
N GLU A 59 2.39 -11.82 12.80
CA GLU A 59 2.95 -11.35 14.07
C GLU A 59 1.89 -10.71 14.95
N MET A 60 0.92 -10.01 14.34
CA MET A 60 -0.23 -9.43 15.04
C MET A 60 -1.31 -10.45 15.44
N GLY A 61 -1.16 -11.74 15.08
CA GLY A 61 -2.07 -12.83 15.46
C GLY A 61 -3.20 -13.13 14.48
N MET A 62 -3.17 -12.58 13.27
CA MET A 62 -4.11 -12.94 12.22
C MET A 62 -3.79 -14.31 11.58
N ALA A 63 -4.80 -15.00 11.08
CA ALA A 63 -4.66 -16.21 10.26
C ALA A 63 -4.53 -15.81 8.78
N VAL A 64 -3.29 -15.57 8.34
CA VAL A 64 -3.02 -15.02 7.00
C VAL A 64 -3.10 -16.09 5.92
N ALA A 65 -3.79 -15.77 4.82
CA ALA A 65 -3.83 -16.54 3.58
C ALA A 65 -3.24 -15.71 2.42
N GLN A 66 -2.27 -16.26 1.72
CA GLN A 66 -1.71 -15.63 0.53
C GLN A 66 -2.41 -16.17 -0.72
N LEU A 67 -3.29 -15.36 -1.31
CA LEU A 67 -4.08 -15.71 -2.49
C LEU A 67 -3.87 -14.68 -3.61
N PRO A 68 -3.84 -15.13 -4.88
CA PRO A 68 -3.90 -14.21 -6.03
C PRO A 68 -5.13 -13.30 -5.97
N GLY A 69 -5.03 -12.08 -6.51
CA GLY A 69 -6.12 -11.10 -6.49
C GLY A 69 -7.44 -11.65 -7.06
N GLY A 70 -7.38 -12.40 -8.17
CA GLY A 70 -8.58 -13.01 -8.77
C GLY A 70 -9.29 -14.08 -7.92
N GLU A 71 -8.65 -14.54 -6.83
CA GLU A 71 -9.25 -15.51 -5.91
C GLU A 71 -9.89 -14.87 -4.67
N ILE A 72 -9.75 -13.57 -4.48
CA ILE A 72 -10.23 -12.85 -3.30
C ILE A 72 -11.76 -12.97 -3.17
N VAL A 73 -12.49 -12.51 -4.18
CA VAL A 73 -13.96 -12.51 -4.18
C VAL A 73 -14.52 -13.94 -3.96
N PRO A 74 -14.10 -14.96 -4.74
CA PRO A 74 -14.51 -16.32 -4.49
C PRO A 74 -14.16 -16.87 -3.10
N ALA A 75 -13.04 -16.47 -2.51
CA ALA A 75 -12.63 -16.89 -1.17
C ALA A 75 -13.50 -16.23 -0.08
N MET A 76 -13.86 -14.97 -0.24
CA MET A 76 -14.80 -14.25 0.63
C MET A 76 -16.18 -14.86 0.58
N GLU A 77 -16.72 -15.15 -0.61
CA GLU A 77 -18.04 -15.77 -0.78
C GLU A 77 -18.13 -17.12 -0.09
N ARG A 78 -17.08 -17.94 -0.20
CA ARG A 78 -17.02 -19.27 0.42
C ARG A 78 -16.66 -19.26 1.91
N GLY A 79 -16.34 -18.10 2.50
CA GLY A 79 -15.91 -17.99 3.89
C GLY A 79 -14.52 -18.60 4.16
N VAL A 80 -13.68 -18.70 3.13
CA VAL A 80 -12.27 -19.11 3.25
C VAL A 80 -11.47 -18.02 3.94
N ILE A 81 -11.78 -16.76 3.64
CA ILE A 81 -11.25 -15.57 4.30
C ILE A 81 -12.41 -14.70 4.81
N ASP A 82 -12.12 -13.90 5.83
CA ASP A 82 -13.08 -13.00 6.49
C ASP A 82 -12.79 -11.53 6.16
N ALA A 83 -11.55 -11.26 5.72
CA ALA A 83 -11.08 -9.92 5.37
C ALA A 83 -9.91 -9.99 4.36
N PHE A 84 -9.64 -8.88 3.70
CA PHE A 84 -8.54 -8.76 2.74
C PHE A 84 -8.12 -7.31 2.51
N GLU A 85 -6.89 -7.11 2.10
CA GLU A 85 -6.43 -5.91 1.39
C GLU A 85 -6.20 -6.23 -0.09
N PHE A 86 -6.22 -5.20 -0.92
CA PHE A 86 -5.79 -5.35 -2.31
C PHE A 86 -4.97 -4.15 -2.76
N ASN A 87 -5.58 -2.95 -2.91
CA ASN A 87 -4.77 -1.82 -3.36
C ASN A 87 -5.36 -0.44 -2.98
N ASN A 88 -6.49 -0.04 -3.57
CA ASN A 88 -7.06 1.30 -3.40
C ASN A 88 -8.56 1.29 -3.76
N PRO A 89 -9.34 2.35 -3.43
CA PRO A 89 -10.78 2.37 -3.67
C PRO A 89 -11.20 2.09 -5.11
N SER A 90 -10.41 2.54 -6.09
CA SER A 90 -10.74 2.36 -7.51
C SER A 90 -10.56 0.91 -7.95
N SER A 91 -9.37 0.34 -7.75
CA SER A 91 -9.09 -1.04 -8.15
C SER A 91 -9.92 -2.05 -7.37
N ASP A 92 -10.16 -1.78 -6.09
CA ASP A 92 -10.96 -2.64 -5.22
C ASP A 92 -12.42 -2.66 -5.67
N SER A 93 -12.96 -1.51 -6.05
CA SER A 93 -14.29 -1.38 -6.64
C SER A 93 -14.40 -2.10 -7.99
N ASP A 94 -13.38 -1.99 -8.84
CA ASP A 94 -13.38 -2.57 -10.19
C ASP A 94 -13.48 -4.12 -10.15
N PHE A 95 -12.96 -4.80 -9.14
CA PHE A 95 -13.12 -6.25 -9.02
C PHE A 95 -14.28 -6.70 -8.12
N GLY A 96 -15.06 -5.78 -7.57
CA GLY A 96 -16.28 -6.09 -6.83
C GLY A 96 -16.08 -6.33 -5.33
N ALA A 97 -15.09 -5.70 -4.68
CA ALA A 97 -14.86 -5.81 -3.24
C ALA A 97 -16.11 -5.48 -2.42
N GLN A 98 -16.84 -4.45 -2.83
CA GLN A 98 -18.07 -3.99 -2.19
C GLN A 98 -19.22 -5.02 -2.22
N ASP A 99 -19.15 -6.03 -3.08
CA ASP A 99 -20.19 -7.06 -3.16
C ASP A 99 -20.02 -8.15 -2.09
N VAL A 100 -18.79 -8.32 -1.59
CA VAL A 100 -18.44 -9.37 -0.64
C VAL A 100 -18.06 -8.86 0.76
N ALA A 101 -17.82 -7.55 0.92
CA ALA A 101 -17.56 -6.89 2.19
C ALA A 101 -18.14 -5.47 2.20
N LYS A 102 -18.54 -4.99 3.39
CA LYS A 102 -19.17 -3.66 3.52
C LYS A 102 -18.42 -2.72 4.45
N ASN A 103 -17.42 -3.19 5.15
CA ASN A 103 -16.60 -2.39 6.04
C ASN A 103 -15.21 -2.19 5.43
N TYR A 104 -14.84 -0.94 5.16
CA TYR A 104 -13.59 -0.57 4.50
C TYR A 104 -12.76 0.33 5.41
N TYR A 105 -11.61 -0.18 5.86
CA TYR A 105 -10.73 0.49 6.81
C TYR A 105 -9.58 1.17 6.11
N LEU A 106 -9.45 2.48 6.27
CA LEU A 106 -8.41 3.31 5.67
C LEU A 106 -7.29 3.61 6.67
N GLY A 107 -6.08 3.72 6.13
CA GLY A 107 -4.86 3.99 6.90
C GLY A 107 -4.27 2.73 7.53
N SER A 108 -3.03 2.43 7.16
CA SER A 108 -2.33 1.27 7.68
C SER A 108 -0.82 1.41 7.46
N TYR A 109 -0.03 0.85 8.37
CA TYR A 109 1.42 0.78 8.23
C TYR A 109 1.91 -0.52 7.60
N HIS A 110 1.02 -1.40 7.13
CA HIS A 110 1.45 -2.61 6.43
C HIS A 110 2.05 -2.28 5.06
N GLN A 111 1.55 -1.23 4.38
CA GLN A 111 2.06 -0.70 3.13
C GLN A 111 1.78 0.81 3.05
N ALA A 112 2.56 1.57 3.82
CA ALA A 112 2.38 3.02 3.96
C ALA A 112 2.75 3.82 2.70
N SER A 113 3.53 3.23 1.80
CA SER A 113 3.81 3.78 0.47
C SER A 113 3.90 2.65 -0.54
N GLU A 114 3.44 2.90 -1.74
CA GLU A 114 3.52 1.95 -2.85
C GLU A 114 4.02 2.65 -4.10
N SER A 115 4.79 1.92 -4.90
CA SER A 115 5.19 2.35 -6.23
C SER A 115 5.15 1.15 -7.16
N PHE A 116 4.67 1.36 -8.37
CA PHE A 116 4.83 0.38 -9.42
C PHE A 116 6.21 0.48 -10.05
N GLU A 117 6.58 -0.54 -10.79
CA GLU A 117 7.81 -0.54 -11.56
C GLU A 117 7.52 -0.69 -13.05
N TRP A 118 8.34 -0.02 -13.84
CA TRP A 118 8.41 -0.19 -15.27
C TRP A 118 9.61 -1.04 -15.59
N LEU A 119 9.39 -2.18 -16.25
CA LEU A 119 10.44 -3.11 -16.62
C LEU A 119 10.66 -3.07 -18.13
N PHE A 120 11.89 -2.81 -18.53
CA PHE A 120 12.32 -2.91 -19.91
C PHE A 120 13.29 -4.08 -20.06
N ASN A 121 13.23 -4.81 -21.17
CA ASN A 121 14.30 -5.71 -21.52
C ASN A 121 15.59 -4.89 -21.75
N ARG A 122 16.66 -5.20 -21.01
CA ARG A 122 17.88 -4.40 -21.02
C ARG A 122 18.52 -4.33 -22.40
N ASP A 123 18.71 -5.49 -23.05
CA ASP A 123 19.38 -5.52 -24.36
C ASP A 123 18.57 -4.77 -25.42
N MET A 124 17.26 -4.83 -25.36
CA MET A 124 16.39 -4.07 -26.27
C MET A 124 16.44 -2.58 -25.99
N LEU A 125 16.40 -2.17 -24.72
CA LEU A 125 16.50 -0.76 -24.36
C LEU A 125 17.87 -0.18 -24.79
N GLU A 126 18.96 -0.88 -24.50
CA GLU A 126 20.33 -0.46 -24.83
C GLU A 126 20.60 -0.50 -26.35
N SER A 127 19.80 -1.21 -27.13
CA SER A 127 19.90 -1.21 -28.60
C SER A 127 19.25 0.00 -29.28
N LEU A 128 18.47 0.78 -28.55
CA LEU A 128 17.88 2.02 -29.05
C LEU A 128 18.93 3.14 -29.07
N ASP A 129 18.72 4.11 -29.96
CA ASP A 129 19.51 5.34 -29.97
C ASP A 129 19.33 6.11 -28.64
N ASP A 130 20.34 6.85 -28.20
CA ASP A 130 20.38 7.54 -26.90
C ASP A 130 19.17 8.48 -26.68
N ASP A 131 18.69 9.13 -27.75
CA ASP A 131 17.51 10.01 -27.70
C ASP A 131 16.21 9.23 -27.43
N LEU A 132 16.07 8.02 -28.00
CA LEU A 132 14.91 7.15 -27.76
C LEU A 132 14.94 6.59 -26.32
N GLN A 133 16.13 6.20 -25.81
CA GLN A 133 16.27 5.79 -24.42
C GLN A 133 15.86 6.93 -23.47
N ALA A 134 16.33 8.16 -23.72
CA ALA A 134 15.98 9.33 -22.92
C ALA A 134 14.48 9.63 -22.98
N ILE A 135 13.84 9.51 -24.14
CA ILE A 135 12.38 9.68 -24.27
C ILE A 135 11.63 8.68 -23.40
N LEU A 136 12.01 7.40 -23.40
CA LEU A 136 11.35 6.39 -22.57
C LEU A 136 11.50 6.69 -21.08
N ILE A 137 12.70 7.04 -20.63
CA ILE A 137 12.98 7.41 -19.22
C ILE A 137 12.12 8.60 -18.80
N HIS A 138 12.15 9.68 -19.57
CA HIS A 138 11.36 10.88 -19.26
C HIS A 138 9.85 10.67 -19.40
N ALA A 139 9.41 9.76 -20.26
CA ALA A 139 8.00 9.38 -20.34
C ALA A 139 7.52 8.69 -19.04
N VAL A 140 8.33 7.81 -18.45
CA VAL A 140 8.03 7.19 -17.15
C VAL A 140 7.95 8.24 -16.05
N GLU A 141 8.88 9.19 -16.00
CA GLU A 141 8.89 10.27 -15.01
C GLU A 141 7.65 11.19 -15.16
N ALA A 142 7.32 11.59 -16.39
CA ALA A 142 6.18 12.43 -16.69
C ALA A 142 4.85 11.73 -16.35
N ALA A 143 4.71 10.47 -16.75
CA ALA A 143 3.53 9.66 -16.45
C ALA A 143 3.36 9.44 -14.95
N SER A 144 4.45 9.18 -14.21
CA SER A 144 4.43 9.01 -12.76
C SER A 144 3.98 10.29 -12.04
N THR A 145 4.49 11.44 -12.45
CA THR A 145 4.10 12.74 -11.88
C THR A 145 2.62 13.05 -12.13
N SER A 146 2.15 12.83 -13.35
CA SER A 146 0.74 13.03 -13.72
C SER A 146 -0.18 12.09 -12.95
N ASN A 147 0.23 10.82 -12.80
CA ASN A 147 -0.57 9.82 -12.08
C ASN A 147 -0.80 10.16 -10.61
N THR A 148 0.15 10.78 -9.93
CA THR A 148 0.02 11.13 -8.51
C THR A 148 -1.21 11.99 -8.23
N ALA A 149 -1.42 13.05 -9.04
CA ALA A 149 -2.58 13.92 -8.90
C ALA A 149 -3.89 13.22 -9.34
N SER A 150 -3.84 12.48 -10.47
CA SER A 150 -5.00 11.76 -10.99
C SER A 150 -5.46 10.63 -10.07
N ALA A 151 -4.52 9.94 -9.41
CA ALA A 151 -4.84 8.89 -8.45
C ALA A 151 -5.59 9.45 -7.24
N LEU A 152 -5.12 10.56 -6.68
CA LEU A 152 -5.78 11.19 -5.53
C LEU A 152 -7.22 11.63 -5.86
N ASP A 153 -7.42 12.25 -7.02
CA ASP A 153 -8.75 12.68 -7.49
C ASP A 153 -9.67 11.47 -7.69
N ARG A 154 -9.22 10.47 -8.45
CA ARG A 154 -10.00 9.28 -8.75
C ARG A 154 -10.34 8.46 -7.50
N TYR A 155 -9.35 8.19 -6.65
CA TYR A 155 -9.57 7.37 -5.45
C TYR A 155 -10.55 8.02 -4.48
N SER A 156 -10.51 9.35 -4.35
CA SER A 156 -11.46 10.09 -3.51
C SER A 156 -12.89 10.06 -4.08
N ALA A 157 -13.06 10.16 -5.40
CA ALA A 157 -14.35 10.06 -6.06
C ALA A 157 -14.94 8.63 -5.93
N ASP A 158 -14.13 7.61 -6.20
CA ASP A 158 -14.56 6.21 -6.10
C ASP A 158 -14.88 5.82 -4.64
N LEU A 159 -14.11 6.32 -3.66
CA LEU A 159 -14.43 6.14 -2.24
C LEU A 159 -15.79 6.76 -1.88
N GLN A 160 -16.09 7.94 -2.40
CA GLN A 160 -17.39 8.57 -2.20
C GLN A 160 -18.53 7.73 -2.83
N SER A 161 -18.33 7.20 -4.04
CA SER A 161 -19.30 6.34 -4.70
C SER A 161 -19.54 5.03 -3.92
N LEU A 162 -18.48 4.40 -3.39
CA LEU A 162 -18.59 3.23 -2.52
C LEU A 162 -19.48 3.51 -1.31
N GLN A 163 -19.37 4.68 -0.68
CA GLN A 163 -20.22 5.07 0.46
C GLN A 163 -21.66 5.35 0.05
N THR A 164 -21.85 6.14 -1.03
CA THR A 164 -23.18 6.67 -1.36
C THR A 164 -24.04 5.71 -2.21
N GLU A 165 -23.39 4.91 -3.05
CA GLU A 165 -24.09 4.05 -4.02
C GLU A 165 -24.03 2.56 -3.63
N SER A 166 -22.91 2.11 -3.05
CA SER A 166 -22.70 0.70 -2.71
C SER A 166 -22.95 0.36 -1.26
N GLY A 167 -23.27 1.35 -0.40
CA GLY A 167 -23.57 1.17 1.00
C GLY A 167 -22.40 0.67 1.84
N VAL A 168 -21.17 1.06 1.43
CA VAL A 168 -19.94 0.73 2.15
C VAL A 168 -19.78 1.70 3.32
N THR A 169 -19.48 1.16 4.50
CA THR A 169 -19.09 1.95 5.66
C THR A 169 -17.58 2.10 5.66
N VAL A 170 -17.11 3.34 5.57
CA VAL A 170 -15.69 3.67 5.60
C VAL A 170 -15.29 3.99 7.04
N HIS A 171 -14.23 3.37 7.49
CA HIS A 171 -13.65 3.53 8.83
C HIS A 171 -12.20 4.01 8.72
N ARG A 172 -11.74 4.74 9.72
CA ARG A 172 -10.32 4.92 9.96
C ARG A 172 -9.83 3.79 10.86
N THR A 173 -8.70 3.19 10.51
CA THR A 173 -8.05 2.19 11.37
C THR A 173 -7.73 2.82 12.73
N SER A 174 -8.05 2.12 13.81
CA SER A 174 -7.86 2.64 15.17
C SER A 174 -6.37 2.84 15.51
N ASP A 175 -6.10 3.79 16.39
CA ASP A 175 -4.74 4.04 16.87
C ASP A 175 -4.13 2.82 17.59
N GLU A 176 -4.97 1.97 18.22
CA GLU A 176 -4.52 0.73 18.85
C GLU A 176 -3.97 -0.25 17.81
N ILE A 177 -4.69 -0.46 16.71
CA ILE A 177 -4.23 -1.34 15.62
C ILE A 177 -3.00 -0.75 14.93
N LEU A 178 -2.99 0.55 14.67
CA LEU A 178 -1.82 1.22 14.07
C LEU A 178 -0.58 1.10 14.96
N ALA A 179 -0.72 1.29 16.28
CA ALA A 179 0.39 1.11 17.22
C ALA A 179 0.89 -0.34 17.22
N ALA A 180 -0.02 -1.32 17.20
CA ALA A 180 0.34 -2.73 17.13
C ALA A 180 1.08 -3.10 15.83
N GLN A 181 0.74 -2.48 14.70
CA GLN A 181 1.50 -2.64 13.45
C GLN A 181 2.95 -2.14 13.59
N LEU A 182 3.17 -1.01 14.25
CA LEU A 182 4.52 -0.48 14.50
C LEU A 182 5.33 -1.39 15.44
N GLU A 183 4.72 -1.94 16.48
CA GLU A 183 5.38 -2.91 17.36
C GLU A 183 5.72 -4.21 16.61
N ALA A 184 4.82 -4.72 15.77
CA ALA A 184 5.10 -5.89 14.94
C ALA A 184 6.25 -5.62 13.95
N TRP A 185 6.32 -4.46 13.32
CA TRP A 185 7.47 -4.04 12.52
C TRP A 185 8.75 -4.00 13.33
N SER A 186 8.70 -3.51 14.58
CA SER A 186 9.87 -3.47 15.46
C SER A 186 10.41 -4.87 15.78
N THR A 187 9.56 -5.90 15.76
CA THR A 187 9.94 -7.31 15.90
C THR A 187 10.52 -7.88 14.61
N LEU A 188 9.94 -7.53 13.44
CA LEU A 188 10.32 -8.13 12.15
C LEU A 188 11.58 -7.52 11.52
N ILE A 189 11.78 -6.22 11.67
CA ILE A 189 12.91 -5.50 11.05
C ILE A 189 14.25 -6.13 11.39
N PRO A 190 14.59 -6.48 12.64
CA PRO A 190 15.87 -7.13 12.96
C PRO A 190 16.09 -8.44 12.21
N THR A 191 15.04 -9.23 11.98
CA THR A 191 15.12 -10.49 11.22
C THR A 191 15.38 -10.21 9.73
N LEU A 192 14.74 -9.19 9.16
CA LEU A 192 14.99 -8.78 7.77
C LEU A 192 16.43 -8.28 7.58
N GLU A 193 16.99 -7.60 8.58
CA GLU A 193 18.37 -7.09 8.57
C GLU A 193 19.44 -8.16 8.75
N GLU A 194 19.10 -9.44 9.00
CA GLU A 194 20.04 -10.55 8.95
C GLU A 194 20.59 -10.75 7.53
N ASP A 195 19.78 -10.51 6.50
CA ASP A 195 20.25 -10.43 5.12
C ASP A 195 21.05 -9.14 4.88
N SER A 196 22.28 -9.28 4.39
CA SER A 196 23.21 -8.16 4.22
C SER A 196 22.76 -7.14 3.18
N PHE A 197 22.06 -7.60 2.12
CA PHE A 197 21.53 -6.70 1.10
C PHE A 197 20.31 -5.96 1.64
N MET A 198 19.38 -6.67 2.28
CA MET A 198 18.20 -6.08 2.90
C MET A 198 18.61 -5.02 3.95
N ARG A 199 19.62 -5.30 4.76
CA ARG A 199 20.17 -4.32 5.73
C ARG A 199 20.58 -3.02 5.05
N ARG A 200 21.30 -3.09 3.94
CA ARG A 200 21.71 -1.89 3.17
C ARG A 200 20.51 -1.11 2.62
N VAL A 201 19.45 -1.85 2.18
CA VAL A 201 18.21 -1.22 1.74
C VAL A 201 17.54 -0.47 2.90
N MET A 202 17.40 -1.14 4.05
CA MET A 202 16.79 -0.56 5.27
C MET A 202 17.56 0.66 5.79
N GLU A 203 18.89 0.59 5.84
CA GLU A 203 19.75 1.71 6.22
C GLU A 203 19.55 2.93 5.30
N SER A 204 19.55 2.70 3.98
CA SER A 204 19.33 3.75 2.98
C SER A 204 17.94 4.40 3.11
N GLN A 205 16.90 3.58 3.32
CA GLN A 205 15.54 4.09 3.53
C GLN A 205 15.43 4.87 4.84
N LYS A 206 16.00 4.35 5.92
CA LYS A 206 15.97 4.99 7.25
C LYS A 206 16.61 6.37 7.23
N GLU A 207 17.81 6.48 6.65
CA GLU A 207 18.51 7.77 6.54
C GLU A 207 17.68 8.81 5.75
N TRP A 208 17.05 8.38 4.66
CA TRP A 208 16.23 9.26 3.84
C TRP A 208 14.96 9.69 4.58
N VAL A 209 14.23 8.73 5.16
CA VAL A 209 12.96 8.95 5.87
C VAL A 209 13.16 9.85 7.10
N GLU A 210 14.19 9.60 7.91
CA GLU A 210 14.48 10.43 9.08
C GLU A 210 14.57 11.92 8.73
N ARG A 211 15.21 12.25 7.63
CA ARG A 211 15.38 13.62 7.16
C ARG A 211 14.12 14.19 6.48
N THR A 212 13.51 13.42 5.59
CA THR A 212 12.42 13.95 4.73
C THR A 212 11.09 14.00 5.48
N VAL A 213 10.76 12.97 6.23
CA VAL A 213 9.51 12.95 7.02
C VAL A 213 9.58 13.95 8.16
N PHE A 214 10.76 14.14 8.78
CA PHE A 214 10.93 15.23 9.75
C PHE A 214 10.60 16.60 9.13
N TYR A 215 11.12 16.87 7.93
CA TYR A 215 10.81 18.12 7.23
C TYR A 215 9.30 18.25 6.94
N GLU A 216 8.67 17.20 6.43
CA GLU A 216 7.23 17.20 6.13
C GLU A 216 6.40 17.47 7.38
N LEU A 217 6.66 16.76 8.47
CA LEU A 217 5.93 16.91 9.74
C LEU A 217 6.08 18.33 10.32
N MET A 218 7.26 18.94 10.16
CA MET A 218 7.50 20.30 10.65
C MET A 218 6.95 21.39 9.73
N ASN A 219 6.81 21.12 8.44
CA ASN A 219 6.43 22.12 7.45
C ASN A 219 4.95 22.05 7.05
N GLN A 220 4.31 20.89 7.15
CA GLN A 220 2.89 20.76 6.82
C GLN A 220 2.01 21.32 7.95
N PRO A 221 1.03 22.18 7.62
CA PRO A 221 0.00 22.54 8.58
C PRO A 221 -0.90 21.33 8.85
N ASP A 222 -1.57 21.36 10.00
CA ASP A 222 -2.57 20.33 10.34
C ASP A 222 -3.74 20.38 9.35
N LEU A 223 -3.77 19.39 8.46
CA LEU A 223 -4.80 19.26 7.43
C LEU A 223 -6.17 18.94 8.03
N GLN A 224 -6.20 18.17 9.12
CA GLN A 224 -7.44 17.83 9.80
C GLN A 224 -8.08 19.08 10.40
N LEU A 225 -7.29 19.91 11.08
CA LEU A 225 -7.78 21.20 11.63
C LEU A 225 -8.39 22.09 10.54
N ALA A 226 -7.75 22.17 9.38
CA ALA A 226 -8.26 22.95 8.25
C ALA A 226 -9.53 22.34 7.66
N TYR A 227 -9.56 21.02 7.50
CA TYR A 227 -10.73 20.32 6.98
C TYR A 227 -11.94 20.48 7.90
N ASP A 228 -11.78 20.28 9.20
CA ASP A 228 -12.86 20.41 10.17
C ASP A 228 -13.39 21.86 10.27
N HIS A 229 -12.52 22.85 10.04
CA HIS A 229 -12.93 24.26 10.01
C HIS A 229 -13.88 24.56 8.84
N PHE A 230 -13.59 24.03 7.64
CA PHE A 230 -14.41 24.30 6.45
C PHE A 230 -15.55 23.30 6.25
N PHE A 231 -15.43 22.09 6.78
CA PHE A 231 -16.39 21.00 6.62
C PHE A 231 -16.74 20.35 7.97
N PRO A 232 -17.33 21.10 8.91
CA PRO A 232 -17.56 20.64 10.28
C PRO A 232 -18.45 19.39 10.31
N GLY A 233 -18.04 18.37 11.07
CA GLY A 233 -18.77 17.13 11.26
C GLY A 233 -18.72 16.15 10.08
N ARG A 234 -17.87 16.39 9.08
CA ARG A 234 -17.67 15.47 7.95
C ARG A 234 -16.72 14.32 8.27
N LEU A 235 -15.71 14.57 9.10
CA LEU A 235 -14.87 13.53 9.68
C LEU A 235 -15.54 13.07 10.98
N ASN A 236 -16.47 12.14 10.90
CA ASN A 236 -17.01 11.47 12.08
C ASN A 236 -15.99 10.42 12.54
N MET A 237 -14.94 10.88 13.22
CA MET A 237 -13.90 10.03 13.83
C MET A 237 -14.17 9.86 15.31
#